data_8166643db1a811733de6c37b04890e83
#
_entry.id   8166643db1a811733de6c37b04890e83
#
_cell.length_a   1.000
_cell.length_b   1.000
_cell.length_c   1.000
_cell.angle_alpha   90.00
_cell.angle_beta   90.00
_cell.angle_gamma   90.00
#
_symmetry.space_group_name_H-M   'P 1'
#
loop_
_entity.id
_entity.type
_entity.pdbx_description
1 polymer ?
#
loop_
_entity_poly.entity_id
_entity_poly.type
_entity_poly.pdbx_seq_one_letter_code
_entity_poly.pdbx_strand_id
1 'polypeptide(L)' 'MRIDKWLWAARFFKTRTIAQEEVGLGRVHIDGQRMKASRDVRVGDRLTIR' A
#
# COMPACT_ATOMS: atom_id res chain seq x y z
N MET A 1 4.86 3.54 -9.45
CA MET A 1 4.25 4.39 -8.40
C MET A 1 4.42 3.71 -7.05
N ARG A 2 4.80 4.44 -6.03
CA ARG A 2 4.93 3.88 -4.67
C ARG A 2 3.56 3.44 -4.15
N ILE A 3 3.57 2.36 -3.36
CA ILE A 3 2.32 1.81 -2.84
C ILE A 3 1.57 2.79 -1.93
N ASP A 4 2.28 3.58 -1.12
CA ASP A 4 1.66 4.57 -0.26
C ASP A 4 0.92 5.63 -1.08
N LYS A 5 1.54 6.11 -2.15
CA LYS A 5 0.92 7.08 -3.05
C LYS A 5 -0.27 6.48 -3.78
N TRP A 6 -0.13 5.23 -4.23
CA TRP A 6 -1.22 4.54 -4.94
C TRP A 6 -2.45 4.37 -4.05
N LEU A 7 -2.24 3.93 -2.81
CA LEU A 7 -3.32 3.72 -1.84
C LEU A 7 -4.02 5.04 -1.50
N TRP A 8 -3.25 6.11 -1.35
CA TRP A 8 -3.82 7.44 -1.13
C TRP A 8 -4.58 7.94 -2.36
N ALA A 9 -3.99 7.83 -3.53
CA ALA A 9 -4.61 8.30 -4.77
C ALA A 9 -5.90 7.54 -5.09
N ALA A 10 -5.94 6.25 -4.77
CA ALA A 10 -7.12 5.42 -4.93
C ALA A 10 -8.15 5.60 -3.81
N ARG A 11 -7.86 6.48 -2.85
CA ARG A 11 -8.75 6.84 -1.74
C ARG A 11 -9.06 5.72 -0.77
N PHE A 12 -8.15 4.75 -0.64
CA PHE A 12 -8.26 3.76 0.42
C PHE A 12 -7.97 4.36 1.80
N PHE A 13 -7.14 5.39 1.84
CA PHE A 13 -6.81 6.11 3.07
C PHE A 13 -6.92 7.62 2.84
N LYS A 14 -7.24 8.36 3.90
CA LYS A 14 -7.48 9.80 3.84
C LYS A 14 -6.22 10.59 3.50
N THR A 15 -5.06 10.12 3.97
CA THR A 15 -3.78 10.79 3.73
C THR A 15 -2.74 9.78 3.33
N ARG A 16 -1.70 10.27 2.66
CA ARG A 16 -0.55 9.45 2.30
C ARG A 16 0.19 8.95 3.54
N THR A 17 0.25 9.77 4.59
CA THR A 17 0.88 9.40 5.86
C THR A 17 0.18 8.19 6.48
N ILE A 18 -1.15 8.17 6.48
CA ILE A 18 -1.91 7.02 6.98
C ILE A 18 -1.61 5.78 6.14
N ALA A 19 -1.53 5.93 4.82
CA ALA A 19 -1.18 4.81 3.94
C ALA A 19 0.19 4.25 4.29
N GLN A 20 1.19 5.10 4.52
CA GLN A 20 2.53 4.68 4.94
C GLN A 20 2.49 3.91 6.25
N GLU A 21 1.75 4.40 7.23
CA GLU A 21 1.62 3.74 8.53
C GLU A 21 0.99 2.36 8.40
N GLU A 22 -0.08 2.24 7.64
CA GLU A 22 -0.77 0.97 7.47
C GLU A 22 0.10 -0.07 6.76
N VAL A 23 0.86 0.35 5.75
CA VAL A 23 1.82 -0.54 5.09
C VAL A 23 2.91 -0.97 6.06
N GLY A 24 3.44 -0.03 6.84
CA GLY A 24 4.47 -0.30 7.83
C GLY A 24 4.03 -1.26 8.94
N LEU A 25 2.74 -1.22 9.29
CA LEU A 25 2.16 -2.12 10.28
C LEU A 25 1.87 -3.52 9.73
N GLY A 26 2.08 -3.73 8.43
CA GLY A 26 1.82 -5.02 7.80
C GLY A 26 0.35 -5.28 7.49
N ARG A 27 -0.46 -4.23 7.42
CA ARG A 27 -1.88 -4.36 7.10
C ARG A 27 -2.17 -4.34 5.61
N VAL A 28 -1.17 -4.04 4.79
CA VAL A 28 -1.27 -4.06 3.34
C VAL A 28 -0.25 -5.05 2.81
N HIS A 29 -0.71 -6.00 2.00
CA HIS A 29 0.15 -7.03 1.41
C HIS A 29 0.05 -7.00 -0.10
N ILE A 30 1.15 -7.34 -0.77
CA ILE A 30 1.18 -7.57 -2.21
C ILE A 30 1.46 -9.06 -2.42
N ASP A 31 0.57 -9.74 -3.12
CA ASP A 31 0.66 -11.19 -3.38
C ASP A 31 0.86 -11.99 -2.08
N GLY A 32 0.20 -11.56 -1.01
CA GLY A 32 0.27 -12.22 0.28
C GLY A 32 1.50 -11.92 1.09
N GLN A 33 2.38 -11.02 0.62
CA GLN A 33 3.62 -10.67 1.31
C GLN A 33 3.57 -9.26 1.88
N ARG A 34 4.13 -9.10 3.08
CA ARG A 34 4.27 -7.77 3.70
C ARG A 34 5.27 -6.94 2.92
N MET A 35 4.91 -5.69 2.63
CA MET A 35 5.74 -4.79 1.84
C MET A 35 6.06 -3.50 2.58
N LYS A 36 7.15 -2.84 2.14
CA LYS A 36 7.50 -1.50 2.62
C LYS A 36 6.67 -0.47 1.88
N ALA A 37 6.43 0.68 2.52
CA ALA A 37 5.67 1.78 1.92
C ALA A 37 6.31 2.32 0.63
N SER A 38 7.61 2.17 0.48
CA SER A 38 8.34 2.62 -0.70
C SER A 38 8.26 1.65 -1.88
N ARG A 39 7.65 0.47 -1.69
CA ARG A 39 7.51 -0.51 -2.77
C ARG A 39 6.70 0.07 -3.92
N ASP A 40 7.17 -0.16 -5.15
CA ASP A 40 6.42 0.21 -6.35
C ASP A 40 5.30 -0.79 -6.62
N VAL A 41 4.13 -0.24 -6.96
CA VAL A 41 2.99 -1.05 -7.41
C VAL A 41 3.06 -1.17 -8.92
N ARG A 42 2.86 -2.39 -9.43
CA ARG A 42 2.87 -2.70 -10.86
C ARG A 42 1.54 -3.28 -11.28
N VAL A 43 1.28 -3.21 -12.58
CA VAL A 43 0.10 -3.86 -13.15
C VAL A 43 0.17 -5.37 -12.89
N GLY A 44 -0.92 -5.91 -12.39
CA GLY A 44 -1.00 -7.33 -12.04
C GLY A 44 -0.70 -7.64 -10.58
N ASP A 45 -0.21 -6.67 -9.80
CA ASP A 45 0.00 -6.87 -8.38
C ASP A 45 -1.35 -7.04 -7.67
N ARG A 46 -1.42 -8.03 -6.80
CA ARG A 46 -2.63 -8.31 -6.02
C ARG A 46 -2.47 -7.70 -4.63
N LEU A 47 -3.21 -6.63 -4.37
CA LEU A 47 -3.17 -5.93 -3.08
C LEU A 47 -4.22 -6.50 -2.14
N THR A 48 -3.82 -6.74 -0.90
CA THR A 48 -4.71 -7.15 0.18
C THR A 48 -4.60 -6.13 1.31
N ILE A 49 -5.73 -5.55 1.71
CA ILE A 49 -5.80 -4.58 2.80
C ILE A 49 -6.58 -5.21 3.95
N ARG A 50 -5.99 -5.22 5.11
CA ARG A 50 -6.63 -5.73 6.32
C ARG A 50 -7.21 -4.64 7.17
#